data_e037b3afcbeeee8091efec2b972ee92a
#
_entry.id   e037b3afcbeeee8091efec2b972ee92a
#
_cell.length_a   1.000
_cell.length_b   1.000
_cell.length_c   1.000
_cell.angle_alpha   90.00
_cell.angle_beta   90.00
_cell.angle_gamma   90.00
#
_symmetry.space_group_name_H-M   'P 1'
#
loop_
_entity.id
_entity.type
_entity.pdbx_description
1 polymer ?
#
loop_
_entity_poly.entity_id
_entity_poly.type
_entity_poly.pdbx_seq_one_letter_code
_entity_poly.pdbx_strand_id
1 'polypeptide(L)'
;MAKKKKRKGSGFFSNLLLILCILIFCVAAWKLWGYYRHYHGGKKEYEQLRQYVKENADPDEQEKKKGKDKCPVIVDFEALAKVNQDVKAWIYIKGTGINYPIVQAADNTTYLHRTFEGKDSFIGAIFLDAGCEPDFSSENSIVYGHNLKNGQMFGMLKKHYDTEYNPDADYKKHQKIWIITPDEEIEYKVFAAREIDVNEDSDVYTIAFASEEDYASYLKNSIEKALYSLKTKPDSEEDILTLSTCTSSSEAGRFIVQATQIQRTAK
;
A
#
# COMPACT_ATOMS: atom_id res chain seq x y z
N MET A 1 -70.38 -38.41 4.96
CA MET A 1 -69.78 -37.23 4.25
C MET A 1 -68.98 -36.41 5.22
N ALA A 2 -67.61 -36.49 5.18
CA ALA A 2 -66.73 -35.72 6.07
C ALA A 2 -66.31 -34.43 5.40
N LYS A 3 -66.68 -33.27 5.97
CA LYS A 3 -66.27 -31.95 5.48
C LYS A 3 -64.80 -31.68 5.80
N LYS A 4 -63.94 -31.59 4.76
CA LYS A 4 -62.54 -31.17 4.85
C LYS A 4 -62.43 -29.70 5.30
N LYS A 5 -61.98 -29.47 6.53
CA LYS A 5 -61.67 -28.14 7.07
C LYS A 5 -60.48 -27.56 6.34
N LYS A 6 -60.63 -26.55 5.47
CA LYS A 6 -59.53 -25.80 4.87
C LYS A 6 -58.76 -25.05 5.95
N ARG A 7 -57.49 -25.42 6.15
CA ARG A 7 -56.54 -24.64 6.97
C ARG A 7 -56.22 -23.32 6.29
N LYS A 8 -56.82 -22.23 6.74
CA LYS A 8 -56.61 -20.84 6.29
C LYS A 8 -55.51 -20.14 7.09
N GLY A 9 -54.41 -20.80 7.46
CA GLY A 9 -53.37 -20.16 8.26
C GLY A 9 -51.96 -20.16 7.64
N SER A 10 -51.77 -20.91 6.53
CA SER A 10 -50.44 -21.11 5.93
C SER A 10 -49.98 -19.95 5.03
N GLY A 11 -50.91 -19.22 4.41
CA GLY A 11 -50.54 -18.17 3.44
C GLY A 11 -49.99 -16.87 4.06
N PHE A 12 -50.51 -16.50 5.25
CA PHE A 12 -50.09 -15.25 5.89
C PHE A 12 -48.61 -15.33 6.37
N PHE A 13 -48.23 -16.37 7.06
CA PHE A 13 -46.86 -16.58 7.52
C PHE A 13 -45.89 -16.78 6.34
N SER A 14 -46.30 -17.47 5.29
CA SER A 14 -45.51 -17.61 4.07
C SER A 14 -45.25 -16.28 3.36
N ASN A 15 -46.27 -15.43 3.25
CA ASN A 15 -46.13 -14.11 2.65
C ASN A 15 -45.27 -13.17 3.51
N LEU A 16 -45.43 -13.22 4.85
CA LEU A 16 -44.61 -12.43 5.77
C LEU A 16 -43.11 -12.85 5.67
N LEU A 17 -42.86 -14.14 5.62
CA LEU A 17 -41.49 -14.66 5.43
C LEU A 17 -40.91 -14.23 4.08
N LEU A 18 -41.70 -14.28 3.01
CA LEU A 18 -41.28 -13.83 1.68
C LEU A 18 -40.92 -12.34 1.68
N ILE A 19 -41.74 -11.47 2.30
CA ILE A 19 -41.46 -10.04 2.42
C ILE A 19 -40.17 -9.82 3.19
N LEU A 20 -39.94 -10.54 4.30
CA LEU A 20 -38.71 -10.45 5.08
C LEU A 20 -37.47 -10.85 4.24
N CYS A 21 -37.56 -11.94 3.48
CA CYS A 21 -36.50 -12.36 2.57
C CYS A 21 -36.18 -11.32 1.49
N ILE A 22 -37.22 -10.69 0.91
CA ILE A 22 -37.05 -9.61 -0.08
C ILE A 22 -36.37 -8.40 0.56
N LEU A 23 -36.75 -8.00 1.77
CA LEU A 23 -36.12 -6.90 2.48
C LEU A 23 -34.65 -7.17 2.76
N ILE A 24 -34.31 -8.37 3.25
CA ILE A 24 -32.92 -8.79 3.48
C ILE A 24 -32.14 -8.74 2.17
N PHE A 25 -32.71 -9.27 1.07
CA PHE A 25 -32.08 -9.24 -0.24
C PHE A 25 -31.83 -7.80 -0.74
N CYS A 26 -32.82 -6.91 -0.60
CA CYS A 26 -32.67 -5.50 -1.00
C CYS A 26 -31.56 -4.79 -0.20
N VAL A 27 -31.49 -5.03 1.12
CA VAL A 27 -30.42 -4.46 1.97
C VAL A 27 -29.05 -5.02 1.57
N ALA A 28 -28.96 -6.33 1.33
CA ALA A 28 -27.73 -6.97 0.87
C ALA A 28 -27.28 -6.43 -0.51
N ALA A 29 -28.21 -6.32 -1.45
CA ALA A 29 -27.94 -5.78 -2.79
C ALA A 29 -27.50 -4.31 -2.73
N TRP A 30 -28.12 -3.49 -1.87
CA TRP A 30 -27.71 -2.11 -1.67
C TRP A 30 -26.29 -1.98 -1.08
N LYS A 31 -25.93 -2.81 -0.09
CA LYS A 31 -24.57 -2.86 0.45
C LYS A 31 -23.56 -3.32 -0.60
N LEU A 32 -23.87 -4.37 -1.35
CA LEU A 32 -23.00 -4.88 -2.44
C LEU A 32 -22.79 -3.81 -3.52
N TRP A 33 -23.85 -3.09 -3.88
CA TRP A 33 -23.74 -1.96 -4.82
C TRP A 33 -22.84 -0.85 -4.28
N GLY A 34 -22.92 -0.54 -2.98
CA GLY A 34 -22.02 0.40 -2.32
C GLY A 34 -20.54 -0.02 -2.44
N TYR A 35 -20.21 -1.26 -2.10
CA TYR A 35 -18.86 -1.79 -2.26
C TYR A 35 -18.38 -1.75 -3.72
N TYR A 36 -19.20 -2.20 -4.64
CA TYR A 36 -18.90 -2.17 -6.08
C TYR A 36 -18.57 -0.76 -6.56
N ARG A 37 -19.38 0.23 -6.19
CA ARG A 37 -19.19 1.63 -6.56
C ARG A 37 -17.88 2.22 -6.00
N HIS A 38 -17.54 1.91 -4.74
CA HIS A 38 -16.28 2.35 -4.14
C HIS A 38 -15.05 1.73 -4.84
N TYR A 39 -15.05 0.43 -5.10
CA TYR A 39 -13.96 -0.22 -5.82
C TYR A 39 -13.76 0.33 -7.22
N HIS A 40 -14.83 0.50 -7.98
CA HIS A 40 -14.75 1.04 -9.33
C HIS A 40 -14.40 2.53 -9.35
N GLY A 41 -14.96 3.31 -8.42
CA GLY A 41 -14.67 4.73 -8.30
C GLY A 41 -13.19 4.99 -7.99
N GLY A 42 -12.65 4.31 -6.99
CA GLY A 42 -11.24 4.43 -6.64
C GLY A 42 -10.31 3.95 -7.76
N LYS A 43 -10.61 2.82 -8.41
CA LYS A 43 -9.82 2.35 -9.55
C LYS A 43 -9.73 3.41 -10.64
N LYS A 44 -10.88 3.99 -11.02
CA LYS A 44 -10.95 5.03 -12.05
C LYS A 44 -10.16 6.29 -11.64
N GLU A 45 -10.25 6.71 -10.38
CA GLU A 45 -9.50 7.86 -9.85
C GLU A 45 -7.99 7.63 -10.00
N TYR A 46 -7.48 6.51 -9.49
CA TYR A 46 -6.03 6.21 -9.57
C TYR A 46 -5.54 5.94 -11.00
N GLU A 47 -6.39 5.44 -11.90
CA GLU A 47 -6.07 5.37 -13.33
C GLU A 47 -5.98 6.78 -13.96
N GLN A 48 -6.85 7.69 -13.57
CA GLN A 48 -6.80 9.08 -14.03
C GLN A 48 -5.57 9.82 -13.49
N LEU A 49 -5.14 9.56 -12.26
CA LEU A 49 -3.92 10.15 -11.70
C LEU A 49 -2.65 9.72 -12.46
N ARG A 50 -2.66 8.55 -13.10
CA ARG A 50 -1.54 8.10 -13.95
C ARG A 50 -1.29 8.98 -15.18
N GLN A 51 -2.24 9.84 -15.59
CA GLN A 51 -2.00 10.84 -16.64
C GLN A 51 -0.91 11.86 -16.26
N TYR A 52 -0.67 12.05 -14.97
CA TYR A 52 0.38 12.93 -14.45
C TYR A 52 1.76 12.27 -14.39
N VAL A 53 1.86 11.02 -14.85
CA VAL A 53 3.09 10.23 -14.88
C VAL A 53 3.43 9.86 -16.31
N LYS A 54 4.64 10.15 -16.73
CA LYS A 54 5.18 9.74 -18.04
C LYS A 54 6.28 8.71 -17.82
N GLU A 55 6.34 7.72 -18.69
CA GLU A 55 7.50 6.83 -18.72
C GLU A 55 8.73 7.65 -19.15
N ASN A 56 9.81 7.49 -18.38
CA ASN A 56 11.07 8.05 -18.76
C ASN A 56 11.67 7.19 -19.89
N ALA A 57 12.18 7.81 -20.95
CA ALA A 57 12.83 7.09 -22.02
C ALA A 57 13.99 6.25 -21.44
N ASP A 58 14.17 5.02 -21.97
CA ASP A 58 15.27 4.15 -21.54
C ASP A 58 16.59 4.92 -21.50
N PRO A 59 17.35 4.86 -20.41
CA PRO A 59 18.60 5.58 -20.29
C PRO A 59 19.56 5.10 -21.37
N ASP A 60 20.29 6.07 -21.95
CA ASP A 60 21.31 5.83 -22.97
C ASP A 60 22.31 4.76 -22.45
N GLU A 61 22.82 3.89 -23.31
CA GLU A 61 23.79 2.82 -22.91
C GLU A 61 25.00 3.36 -22.16
N GLN A 62 25.32 4.64 -22.34
CA GLN A 62 26.40 5.33 -21.63
C GLN A 62 26.08 5.63 -20.15
N GLU A 63 24.81 5.86 -19.79
CA GLU A 63 24.38 6.03 -18.39
C GLU A 63 24.33 4.71 -17.65
N LYS A 64 23.89 3.62 -18.31
CA LYS A 64 23.95 2.26 -17.77
C LYS A 64 25.39 1.83 -17.42
N LYS A 65 26.41 2.31 -18.18
CA LYS A 65 27.83 2.06 -17.89
C LYS A 65 28.38 2.84 -16.69
N LYS A 66 27.70 3.87 -16.23
CA LYS A 66 28.11 4.68 -15.05
C LYS A 66 27.54 4.13 -13.74
N GLY A 67 26.77 3.02 -13.76
CA GLY A 67 26.24 2.37 -12.56
C GLY A 67 25.12 3.14 -11.85
N LYS A 68 24.61 4.22 -12.43
CA LYS A 68 23.45 4.95 -11.93
C LYS A 68 22.22 4.54 -12.72
N ASP A 69 21.25 3.96 -12.05
CA ASP A 69 19.96 3.72 -12.65
C ASP A 69 19.16 5.03 -12.67
N LYS A 70 18.45 5.26 -13.76
CA LYS A 70 17.57 6.40 -13.91
C LYS A 70 16.16 6.02 -13.50
N CYS A 71 15.46 6.93 -12.80
CA CYS A 71 14.08 6.72 -12.46
C CYS A 71 13.24 6.44 -13.71
N PRO A 72 12.46 5.34 -13.77
CA PRO A 72 11.72 4.95 -14.96
C PRO A 72 10.50 5.80 -15.25
N VAL A 73 10.15 6.73 -14.36
CA VAL A 73 8.96 7.58 -14.50
C VAL A 73 9.27 9.04 -14.14
N ILE A 74 8.59 9.97 -14.81
CA ILE A 74 8.60 11.42 -14.53
C ILE A 74 7.21 11.80 -14.05
N VAL A 75 7.11 12.53 -12.94
CA VAL A 75 5.86 12.89 -12.27
C VAL A 75 5.65 14.40 -12.32
N ASP A 76 4.44 14.82 -12.72
CA ASP A 76 4.01 16.22 -12.72
C ASP A 76 3.39 16.58 -11.35
N PHE A 77 4.24 16.98 -10.41
CA PHE A 77 3.81 17.37 -9.06
C PHE A 77 3.03 18.70 -9.03
N GLU A 78 3.25 19.60 -9.97
CA GLU A 78 2.46 20.84 -10.02
C GLU A 78 0.99 20.54 -10.34
N ALA A 79 0.75 19.62 -11.25
CA ALA A 79 -0.60 19.18 -11.58
C ALA A 79 -1.24 18.36 -10.45
N LEU A 80 -0.48 17.48 -9.79
CA LEU A 80 -0.96 16.71 -8.64
C LEU A 80 -1.31 17.61 -7.44
N ALA A 81 -0.50 18.62 -7.15
CA ALA A 81 -0.74 19.56 -6.05
C ALA A 81 -2.00 20.44 -6.26
N LYS A 82 -2.42 20.65 -7.50
CA LYS A 82 -3.71 21.32 -7.81
C LYS A 82 -4.91 20.43 -7.46
N VAL A 83 -4.73 19.11 -7.45
CA VAL A 83 -5.77 18.13 -7.05
C VAL A 83 -5.74 17.95 -5.54
N ASN A 84 -4.56 17.75 -4.95
CA ASN A 84 -4.37 17.59 -3.51
C ASN A 84 -3.00 18.13 -3.08
N GLN A 85 -3.01 19.15 -2.19
CA GLN A 85 -1.80 19.79 -1.68
C GLN A 85 -1.01 18.93 -0.68
N ASP A 86 -1.64 17.87 -0.15
CA ASP A 86 -0.99 16.91 0.75
C ASP A 86 -0.06 15.93 0.02
N VAL A 87 0.03 16.01 -1.32
CA VAL A 87 0.96 15.16 -2.08
C VAL A 87 2.41 15.48 -1.70
N LYS A 88 3.16 14.43 -1.33
CA LYS A 88 4.59 14.53 -0.95
C LYS A 88 5.48 13.81 -1.94
N ALA A 89 5.02 12.66 -2.45
CA ALA A 89 5.83 11.84 -3.33
C ALA A 89 4.96 10.99 -4.27
N TRP A 90 5.64 10.22 -5.09
CA TRP A 90 5.09 9.14 -5.91
C TRP A 90 5.91 7.87 -5.67
N ILE A 91 5.24 6.74 -5.43
CA ILE A 91 5.89 5.42 -5.35
C ILE A 91 5.73 4.68 -6.66
N TYR A 92 6.84 4.07 -7.12
CA TYR A 92 6.85 3.20 -8.28
C TYR A 92 7.67 1.94 -8.02
N ILE A 93 7.06 0.77 -8.25
CA ILE A 93 7.73 -0.55 -8.19
C ILE A 93 7.44 -1.28 -9.49
N LYS A 94 8.47 -1.43 -10.32
CA LYS A 94 8.33 -2.02 -11.66
C LYS A 94 7.75 -3.43 -11.61
N GLY A 95 6.71 -3.67 -12.41
CA GLY A 95 6.11 -5.00 -12.60
C GLY A 95 5.12 -5.44 -11.51
N THR A 96 4.90 -4.63 -10.46
CA THR A 96 3.97 -4.98 -9.36
C THR A 96 2.59 -4.33 -9.48
N GLY A 97 2.45 -3.31 -10.32
CA GLY A 97 1.26 -2.46 -10.37
C GLY A 97 1.22 -1.38 -9.27
N ILE A 98 2.21 -1.35 -8.34
CA ILE A 98 2.38 -0.27 -7.36
C ILE A 98 2.95 0.93 -8.08
N ASN A 99 2.07 1.91 -8.33
CA ASN A 99 2.35 3.12 -9.09
C ASN A 99 1.31 4.18 -8.67
N TYR A 100 1.60 4.88 -7.55
CA TYR A 100 0.63 5.70 -6.82
C TYR A 100 1.25 6.97 -6.26
N PRO A 101 0.47 8.06 -6.14
CA PRO A 101 0.87 9.20 -5.33
C PRO A 101 0.93 8.82 -3.84
N ILE A 102 1.84 9.45 -3.11
CA ILE A 102 1.93 9.39 -1.65
C ILE A 102 1.49 10.73 -1.10
N VAL A 103 0.54 10.71 -0.18
CA VAL A 103 0.08 11.89 0.56
C VAL A 103 0.56 11.83 2.01
N GLN A 104 0.52 12.97 2.71
CA GLN A 104 0.78 13.02 4.15
C GLN A 104 -0.16 14.01 4.81
N ALA A 105 -0.89 13.57 5.83
CA ALA A 105 -1.71 14.42 6.70
C ALA A 105 -1.02 14.65 8.05
N ALA A 106 -1.66 15.44 8.91
CA ALA A 106 -1.19 15.65 10.30
C ALA A 106 -1.42 14.43 11.21
N ASP A 107 -2.08 13.37 10.71
CA ASP A 107 -2.39 12.15 11.44
C ASP A 107 -2.36 10.93 10.50
N ASN A 108 -2.29 9.73 11.09
CA ASN A 108 -2.25 8.46 10.37
C ASN A 108 -3.64 7.85 10.11
N THR A 109 -4.73 8.59 10.30
CA THR A 109 -6.11 8.10 10.15
C THR A 109 -6.85 8.68 8.96
N THR A 110 -6.55 9.92 8.60
CA THR A 110 -7.22 10.67 7.53
C THR A 110 -7.23 9.89 6.21
N TYR A 111 -6.07 9.44 5.75
CA TYR A 111 -5.93 8.75 4.46
C TYR A 111 -6.19 7.24 4.51
N LEU A 112 -6.49 6.69 5.68
CA LEU A 112 -7.08 5.34 5.76
C LEU A 112 -8.49 5.31 5.15
N HIS A 113 -9.22 6.44 5.18
CA HIS A 113 -10.62 6.50 4.79
C HIS A 113 -10.90 7.55 3.70
N ARG A 114 -9.86 8.17 3.14
CA ARG A 114 -9.97 9.14 2.04
C ARG A 114 -9.06 8.75 0.89
N THR A 115 -9.60 8.89 -0.33
CA THR A 115 -8.79 8.75 -1.56
C THR A 115 -7.85 9.94 -1.72
N PHE A 116 -6.98 9.89 -2.73
CA PHE A 116 -6.10 11.02 -3.08
C PHE A 116 -6.87 12.32 -3.32
N GLU A 117 -8.04 12.27 -3.95
CA GLU A 117 -8.90 13.43 -4.19
C GLU A 117 -9.68 13.89 -2.95
N GLY A 118 -9.45 13.28 -1.77
CA GLY A 118 -10.11 13.63 -0.51
C GLY A 118 -11.54 13.08 -0.35
N LYS A 119 -11.99 12.17 -1.23
CA LYS A 119 -13.30 11.54 -1.14
C LYS A 119 -13.33 10.44 -0.08
N ASP A 120 -14.38 10.38 0.72
CA ASP A 120 -14.57 9.28 1.67
C ASP A 120 -14.65 7.94 0.94
N SER A 121 -13.75 7.03 1.31
CA SER A 121 -13.67 5.70 0.71
C SER A 121 -12.87 4.74 1.60
N PHE A 122 -13.34 3.49 1.72
CA PHE A 122 -12.58 2.43 2.40
C PHE A 122 -11.31 2.00 1.63
N ILE A 123 -11.13 2.43 0.39
CA ILE A 123 -9.92 2.17 -0.40
C ILE A 123 -8.74 2.94 0.17
N GLY A 124 -8.98 4.13 0.73
CA GLY A 124 -7.94 5.00 1.24
C GLY A 124 -6.98 5.51 0.18
N ALA A 125 -5.82 5.96 0.61
CA ALA A 125 -4.69 6.34 -0.22
C ALA A 125 -3.42 5.63 0.25
N ILE A 126 -2.34 5.76 -0.52
CA ILE A 126 -0.99 5.48 -0.04
C ILE A 126 -0.51 6.74 0.68
N PHE A 127 -0.06 6.61 1.92
CA PHE A 127 0.32 7.77 2.72
C PHE A 127 1.58 7.53 3.55
N LEU A 128 2.36 8.61 3.72
CA LEU A 128 3.53 8.67 4.58
C LEU A 128 3.08 8.88 6.03
N ASP A 129 3.75 8.23 6.98
CA ASP A 129 3.50 8.42 8.40
C ASP A 129 3.62 9.91 8.79
N ALA A 130 2.68 10.37 9.63
CA ALA A 130 2.62 11.77 10.06
C ALA A 130 3.86 12.24 10.84
N GLY A 131 4.61 11.31 11.43
CA GLY A 131 5.86 11.59 12.15
C GLY A 131 7.10 11.60 11.28
N CYS A 132 7.01 11.18 10.01
CA CYS A 132 8.13 11.19 9.07
C CYS A 132 8.33 12.55 8.42
N GLU A 133 9.56 12.86 8.05
CA GLU A 133 9.88 14.03 7.22
C GLU A 133 9.29 13.89 5.82
N PRO A 134 8.63 14.92 5.28
CA PRO A 134 7.90 14.85 4.01
C PRO A 134 8.77 14.62 2.78
N ASP A 135 10.07 14.87 2.89
CA ASP A 135 11.09 14.67 1.87
C ASP A 135 11.77 13.29 1.92
N PHE A 136 11.30 12.40 2.82
CA PHE A 136 11.88 11.07 3.05
C PHE A 136 13.33 11.11 3.58
N SER A 137 13.67 12.10 4.40
CA SER A 137 14.96 12.21 5.10
C SER A 137 14.93 11.63 6.52
N SER A 138 13.85 10.99 6.94
CA SER A 138 13.80 10.24 8.19
C SER A 138 14.64 8.96 8.09
N GLU A 139 15.34 8.55 9.15
CA GLU A 139 16.12 7.31 9.20
C GLU A 139 15.28 6.07 8.79
N ASN A 140 13.96 6.08 9.12
CA ASN A 140 12.99 5.12 8.62
C ASN A 140 11.72 5.84 8.16
N SER A 141 11.56 5.99 6.86
CA SER A 141 10.34 6.54 6.27
C SER A 141 9.28 5.44 6.13
N ILE A 142 8.13 5.62 6.78
CA ILE A 142 7.08 4.61 6.85
C ILE A 142 5.93 4.99 5.93
N VAL A 143 5.59 4.12 4.98
CA VAL A 143 4.51 4.33 4.02
C VAL A 143 3.45 3.24 4.17
N TYR A 144 2.21 3.68 4.36
CA TYR A 144 1.06 2.81 4.55
C TYR A 144 0.20 2.71 3.29
N GLY A 145 -0.45 1.56 3.13
CA GLY A 145 -1.45 1.34 2.10
C GLY A 145 -2.32 0.15 2.39
N HIS A 146 -3.59 0.20 2.00
CA HIS A 146 -4.53 -0.90 2.22
C HIS A 146 -4.16 -2.15 1.42
N ASN A 147 -4.40 -3.32 2.02
CA ASN A 147 -4.36 -4.62 1.34
C ASN A 147 -5.70 -4.90 0.68
N LEU A 148 -5.89 -4.41 -0.54
CA LEU A 148 -7.14 -4.63 -1.26
C LEU A 148 -7.11 -5.91 -2.08
N LYS A 149 -8.16 -6.74 -1.97
CA LYS A 149 -8.28 -8.04 -2.66
C LYS A 149 -8.21 -7.95 -4.19
N ASN A 150 -8.55 -6.78 -4.76
CA ASN A 150 -8.43 -6.51 -6.20
C ASN A 150 -7.02 -6.09 -6.63
N GLY A 151 -6.04 -6.10 -5.73
CA GLY A 151 -4.64 -5.75 -5.99
C GLY A 151 -4.32 -4.27 -6.00
N GLN A 152 -5.29 -3.39 -5.73
CA GLN A 152 -5.02 -1.94 -5.59
C GLN A 152 -4.28 -1.63 -4.29
N MET A 153 -3.74 -0.42 -4.20
CA MET A 153 -2.90 0.05 -3.11
C MET A 153 -1.72 -0.91 -2.86
N PHE A 154 -1.55 -1.40 -1.64
CA PHE A 154 -0.54 -2.40 -1.30
C PHE A 154 -1.06 -3.84 -1.33
N GLY A 155 -2.23 -4.10 -1.94
CA GLY A 155 -2.78 -5.44 -2.11
C GLY A 155 -1.88 -6.41 -2.89
N MET A 156 -0.88 -5.89 -3.62
CA MET A 156 0.09 -6.70 -4.35
C MET A 156 1.38 -6.99 -3.55
N LEU A 157 1.62 -6.34 -2.39
CA LEU A 157 2.87 -6.56 -1.64
C LEU A 157 3.06 -8.03 -1.27
N LYS A 158 2.09 -8.65 -0.59
CA LYS A 158 2.17 -10.07 -0.24
C LYS A 158 2.36 -10.97 -1.46
N LYS A 159 1.69 -10.68 -2.56
CA LYS A 159 1.80 -11.48 -3.79
C LYS A 159 3.22 -11.50 -4.36
N HIS A 160 3.95 -10.39 -4.26
CA HIS A 160 5.28 -10.26 -4.85
C HIS A 160 6.42 -10.57 -3.87
N TYR A 161 6.20 -10.41 -2.57
CA TYR A 161 7.28 -10.49 -1.57
C TYR A 161 7.08 -11.57 -0.51
N ASP A 162 5.90 -12.17 -0.39
CA ASP A 162 5.63 -13.20 0.61
C ASP A 162 5.70 -14.60 -0.04
N THR A 163 6.80 -15.29 0.18
CA THR A 163 7.04 -16.64 -0.37
C THR A 163 6.26 -17.74 0.37
N GLU A 164 5.76 -17.47 1.57
CA GLU A 164 4.89 -18.38 2.30
C GLU A 164 3.44 -18.28 1.79
N TYR A 165 2.97 -17.06 1.54
CA TYR A 165 1.65 -16.81 0.97
C TYR A 165 1.58 -17.18 -0.53
N ASN A 166 2.62 -16.87 -1.29
CA ASN A 166 2.74 -17.14 -2.71
C ASN A 166 4.11 -17.76 -3.02
N PRO A 167 4.21 -19.09 -3.17
CA PRO A 167 5.48 -19.74 -3.51
C PRO A 167 6.11 -19.27 -4.82
N ASP A 168 5.29 -18.70 -5.73
CA ASP A 168 5.75 -18.12 -7.01
C ASP A 168 6.11 -16.63 -6.89
N ALA A 169 6.19 -16.08 -5.68
CA ALA A 169 6.57 -14.69 -5.45
C ALA A 169 7.96 -14.40 -6.02
N ASP A 170 8.02 -13.45 -6.96
CA ASP A 170 9.25 -13.11 -7.66
C ASP A 170 9.92 -11.86 -7.06
N TYR A 171 10.14 -11.89 -5.73
CA TYR A 171 10.75 -10.79 -4.98
C TYR A 171 12.11 -10.36 -5.55
N LYS A 172 12.83 -11.26 -6.24
CA LYS A 172 14.14 -10.95 -6.86
C LYS A 172 14.03 -9.99 -8.04
N LYS A 173 12.88 -9.97 -8.74
CA LYS A 173 12.61 -9.04 -9.84
C LYS A 173 12.12 -7.67 -9.37
N HIS A 174 11.58 -7.60 -8.14
CA HIS A 174 10.93 -6.41 -7.59
C HIS A 174 11.74 -5.77 -6.46
N GLN A 175 13.08 -5.88 -6.49
CA GLN A 175 13.93 -5.38 -5.42
C GLN A 175 14.05 -3.85 -5.39
N LYS A 176 13.79 -3.15 -6.49
CA LYS A 176 13.94 -1.70 -6.60
C LYS A 176 12.62 -1.00 -6.36
N ILE A 177 12.62 -0.05 -5.45
CA ILE A 177 11.52 0.84 -5.13
C ILE A 177 11.98 2.27 -5.41
N TRP A 178 11.21 2.98 -6.22
CA TRP A 178 11.44 4.39 -6.47
C TRP A 178 10.45 5.23 -5.68
N ILE A 179 10.99 6.18 -4.92
CA ILE A 179 10.24 7.29 -4.33
C ILE A 179 10.66 8.54 -5.06
N ILE A 180 9.70 9.20 -5.68
CA ILE A 180 9.91 10.43 -6.43
C ILE A 180 9.23 11.55 -5.62
N THR A 181 9.99 12.54 -5.18
CA THR A 181 9.48 13.76 -4.55
C THR A 181 9.43 14.89 -5.59
N PRO A 182 8.89 16.08 -5.29
CA PRO A 182 9.00 17.24 -6.20
C PRO A 182 10.44 17.54 -6.61
N ASP A 183 11.39 17.41 -5.69
CA ASP A 183 12.77 17.89 -5.84
C ASP A 183 13.78 16.79 -6.13
N GLU A 184 13.46 15.51 -5.81
CA GLU A 184 14.42 14.42 -5.84
C GLU A 184 13.83 13.10 -6.35
N GLU A 185 14.71 12.22 -6.82
CA GLU A 185 14.46 10.83 -7.13
C GLU A 185 15.29 9.95 -6.19
N ILE A 186 14.62 9.08 -5.43
CA ILE A 186 15.24 8.24 -4.42
C ILE A 186 15.03 6.77 -4.80
N GLU A 187 16.14 6.06 -5.02
CA GLU A 187 16.11 4.62 -5.27
C GLU A 187 16.39 3.87 -3.98
N TYR A 188 15.47 2.98 -3.61
CA TYR A 188 15.62 2.05 -2.51
C TYR A 188 15.74 0.63 -3.03
N LYS A 189 16.44 -0.22 -2.27
CA LYS A 189 16.59 -1.64 -2.57
C LYS A 189 16.16 -2.49 -1.40
N VAL A 190 15.22 -3.42 -1.67
CA VAL A 190 14.64 -4.31 -0.65
C VAL A 190 15.73 -5.18 -0.01
N PHE A 191 15.71 -5.23 1.33
CA PHE A 191 16.58 -6.09 2.13
C PHE A 191 15.81 -7.05 3.03
N ALA A 192 14.56 -6.75 3.41
CA ALA A 192 13.72 -7.60 4.24
C ALA A 192 12.25 -7.53 3.84
N ALA A 193 11.53 -8.63 4.02
CA ALA A 193 10.07 -8.66 3.98
C ALA A 193 9.57 -9.73 4.96
N ARG A 194 8.50 -9.43 5.71
CA ARG A 194 7.91 -10.36 6.69
C ARG A 194 6.49 -9.96 7.09
N GLU A 195 5.75 -10.91 7.64
CA GLU A 195 4.55 -10.63 8.39
C GLU A 195 4.90 -10.30 9.85
N ILE A 196 4.18 -9.37 10.45
CA ILE A 196 4.35 -8.94 11.83
C ILE A 196 3.00 -8.88 12.55
N ASP A 197 3.02 -8.97 13.87
CA ASP A 197 1.94 -8.53 14.74
C ASP A 197 2.34 -7.21 15.41
N VAL A 198 1.54 -6.15 15.22
CA VAL A 198 1.87 -4.81 15.73
C VAL A 198 1.90 -4.73 17.26
N ASN A 199 1.32 -5.71 17.97
CA ASN A 199 1.38 -5.77 19.43
C ASN A 199 2.73 -6.33 19.93
N GLU A 200 3.42 -7.12 19.10
CA GLU A 200 4.69 -7.78 19.44
C GLU A 200 5.90 -7.12 18.76
N ASP A 201 5.73 -6.65 17.52
CA ASP A 201 6.79 -6.10 16.67
C ASP A 201 6.59 -4.59 16.39
N SER A 202 6.09 -3.81 17.36
CA SER A 202 5.85 -2.36 17.19
C SER A 202 7.10 -1.54 16.91
N ASP A 203 8.29 -2.06 17.26
CA ASP A 203 9.60 -1.49 16.97
C ASP A 203 9.85 -1.25 15.48
N VAL A 204 9.19 -2.02 14.61
CA VAL A 204 9.24 -1.85 13.14
C VAL A 204 8.87 -0.42 12.70
N TYR A 205 8.04 0.27 13.48
CA TYR A 205 7.59 1.62 13.19
C TYR A 205 8.41 2.71 13.89
N THR A 206 9.61 2.40 14.37
CA THR A 206 10.57 3.40 14.85
C THR A 206 11.05 4.26 13.68
N ILE A 207 10.84 5.58 13.76
CA ILE A 207 11.17 6.55 12.71
C ILE A 207 12.60 7.06 12.85
N ALA A 208 13.04 7.31 14.11
CA ALA A 208 14.37 7.80 14.44
C ALA A 208 14.95 7.00 15.60
N PHE A 209 16.26 6.82 15.62
CA PHE A 209 16.97 5.99 16.58
C PHE A 209 17.79 6.83 17.54
N ALA A 210 17.95 6.35 18.78
CA ALA A 210 18.67 7.07 19.81
C ALA A 210 20.20 7.06 19.62
N SER A 211 20.72 6.07 18.89
CA SER A 211 22.13 5.91 18.56
C SER A 211 22.31 5.06 17.29
N GLU A 212 23.50 5.13 16.68
CA GLU A 212 23.90 4.23 15.57
C GLU A 212 23.85 2.75 15.98
N GLU A 213 24.13 2.42 17.25
CA GLU A 213 24.07 1.05 17.76
C GLU A 213 22.64 0.53 17.81
N ASP A 214 21.68 1.38 18.20
CA ASP A 214 20.25 1.06 18.20
C ASP A 214 19.77 0.83 16.76
N TYR A 215 20.17 1.70 15.84
CA TYR A 215 19.84 1.56 14.43
C TYR A 215 20.43 0.28 13.82
N ALA A 216 21.72 0.01 14.06
CA ALA A 216 22.36 -1.22 13.58
C ALA A 216 21.69 -2.49 14.16
N SER A 217 21.26 -2.44 15.43
CA SER A 217 20.54 -3.52 16.08
C SER A 217 19.15 -3.74 15.45
N TYR A 218 18.45 -2.67 15.14
CA TYR A 218 17.19 -2.69 14.42
C TYR A 218 17.32 -3.32 13.02
N LEU A 219 18.32 -2.89 12.24
CA LEU A 219 18.60 -3.43 10.90
C LEU A 219 18.92 -4.92 10.96
N LYS A 220 19.75 -5.34 11.93
CA LYS A 220 20.09 -6.75 12.15
C LYS A 220 18.85 -7.57 12.46
N ASN A 221 18.01 -7.12 13.40
CA ASN A 221 16.75 -7.79 13.76
C ASN A 221 15.82 -7.91 12.55
N SER A 222 15.70 -6.87 11.74
CA SER A 222 14.89 -6.88 10.51
C SER A 222 15.37 -7.92 9.50
N ILE A 223 16.68 -8.09 9.34
CA ILE A 223 17.28 -9.09 8.44
C ILE A 223 17.08 -10.50 8.98
N GLU A 224 17.30 -10.72 10.28
CA GLU A 224 17.19 -12.04 10.92
C GLU A 224 15.76 -12.58 10.91
N LYS A 225 14.77 -11.70 11.01
CA LYS A 225 13.33 -12.06 10.97
C LYS A 225 12.75 -12.09 9.55
N ALA A 226 13.51 -11.78 8.51
CA ALA A 226 13.01 -11.75 7.14
C ALA A 226 12.69 -13.16 6.62
N LEU A 227 11.63 -13.27 5.79
CA LEU A 227 11.19 -14.52 5.17
C LEU A 227 12.27 -15.20 4.30
N TYR A 228 13.23 -14.42 3.81
CA TYR A 228 14.29 -14.90 2.92
C TYR A 228 15.52 -14.02 3.01
N SER A 229 16.69 -14.61 2.71
CA SER A 229 17.94 -13.88 2.68
C SER A 229 18.14 -13.18 1.34
N LEU A 230 18.37 -11.88 1.37
CA LEU A 230 18.78 -11.07 0.22
C LEU A 230 20.27 -10.71 0.31
N LYS A 231 20.88 -10.41 -0.86
CA LYS A 231 22.26 -9.93 -0.92
C LYS A 231 22.40 -8.48 -0.46
N THR A 232 21.31 -7.73 -0.54
CA THR A 232 21.25 -6.34 -0.07
C THR A 232 21.38 -6.33 1.44
N LYS A 233 22.35 -5.59 1.95
CA LYS A 233 22.53 -5.35 3.37
C LYS A 233 22.49 -3.83 3.55
N PRO A 234 21.58 -3.32 4.38
CA PRO A 234 21.56 -1.90 4.72
C PRO A 234 22.82 -1.53 5.51
N ASP A 235 23.30 -0.31 5.30
CA ASP A 235 24.32 0.31 6.13
C ASP A 235 23.62 1.20 7.18
N SER A 236 24.24 1.39 8.34
CA SER A 236 23.74 2.27 9.39
C SER A 236 23.83 3.77 9.03
N GLU A 237 24.52 4.09 7.94
CA GLU A 237 24.58 5.46 7.40
C GLU A 237 23.47 5.74 6.37
N GLU A 238 22.69 4.72 5.97
CA GLU A 238 21.68 4.83 4.92
C GLU A 238 20.27 4.82 5.51
N ASP A 239 19.43 5.77 5.07
CA ASP A 239 18.00 5.79 5.42
C ASP A 239 17.27 4.58 4.84
N ILE A 240 16.22 4.15 5.52
CA ILE A 240 15.38 3.06 5.05
C ILE A 240 13.94 3.49 4.79
N LEU A 241 13.27 2.68 3.97
CA LEU A 241 11.86 2.78 3.66
C LEU A 241 11.14 1.53 4.17
N THR A 242 10.10 1.70 4.95
CA THR A 242 9.21 0.62 5.39
C THR A 242 7.84 0.78 4.73
N LEU A 243 7.47 -0.16 3.84
CA LEU A 243 6.12 -0.27 3.30
C LEU A 243 5.29 -1.19 4.19
N SER A 244 4.11 -0.74 4.63
CA SER A 244 3.25 -1.50 5.54
C SER A 244 1.82 -1.63 5.02
N THR A 245 1.28 -2.86 5.08
CA THR A 245 -0.12 -3.14 4.72
C THR A 245 -0.74 -4.15 5.68
N CYS A 246 -2.07 -4.06 5.87
CA CYS A 246 -2.79 -5.03 6.69
C CYS A 246 -2.71 -6.44 6.09
N THR A 247 -2.78 -7.47 6.96
CA THR A 247 -2.95 -8.85 6.54
C THR A 247 -4.35 -9.35 6.89
N SER A 248 -4.71 -10.50 6.36
CA SER A 248 -5.97 -11.17 6.73
C SER A 248 -5.81 -12.15 7.90
N SER A 249 -4.61 -12.31 8.43
CA SER A 249 -4.29 -13.25 9.50
C SER A 249 -4.85 -12.80 10.86
N SER A 250 -4.80 -11.49 11.16
CA SER A 250 -5.37 -10.89 12.36
C SER A 250 -5.63 -9.40 12.16
N GLU A 251 -6.38 -8.76 13.08
CA GLU A 251 -6.56 -7.29 13.10
C GLU A 251 -5.23 -6.55 13.34
N ALA A 252 -4.33 -7.16 14.10
CA ALA A 252 -2.98 -6.65 14.39
C ALA A 252 -1.95 -7.05 13.33
N GLY A 253 -2.28 -7.99 12.43
CA GLY A 253 -1.35 -8.48 11.41
C GLY A 253 -1.02 -7.44 10.35
N ARG A 254 0.27 -7.29 10.04
CA ARG A 254 0.77 -6.46 8.94
C ARG A 254 1.79 -7.24 8.13
N PHE A 255 1.84 -6.94 6.84
CA PHE A 255 2.94 -7.36 6.00
C PHE A 255 3.79 -6.14 5.68
N ILE A 256 5.08 -6.26 5.93
CA ILE A 256 6.05 -5.20 5.71
C ILE A 256 7.09 -5.59 4.68
N VAL A 257 7.53 -4.59 3.91
CA VAL A 257 8.68 -4.68 3.01
C VAL A 257 9.61 -3.54 3.37
N GLN A 258 10.86 -3.86 3.69
CA GLN A 258 11.88 -2.89 4.08
C GLN A 258 12.97 -2.80 3.02
N ALA A 259 13.35 -1.57 2.69
CA ALA A 259 14.34 -1.28 1.67
C ALA A 259 15.30 -0.20 2.15
N THR A 260 16.58 -0.31 1.79
CA THR A 260 17.63 0.66 2.10
C THR A 260 17.82 1.61 0.93
N GLN A 261 18.09 2.86 1.21
CA GLN A 261 18.41 3.88 0.20
C GLN A 261 19.73 3.54 -0.46
N ILE A 262 19.77 3.49 -1.78
CA ILE A 262 21.01 3.25 -2.54
C ILE A 262 21.42 4.42 -3.41
N GLN A 263 20.48 5.31 -3.71
CA GLN A 263 20.75 6.53 -4.47
C GLN A 263 19.71 7.59 -4.15
N ARG A 264 20.16 8.84 -4.03
CA ARG A 264 19.33 10.05 -3.98
C ARG A 264 19.86 11.04 -4.98
N THR A 265 19.02 11.56 -5.85
CA THR A 265 19.42 12.44 -6.96
C THR A 265 18.47 13.63 -7.04
N ALA A 266 19.00 14.85 -6.97
CA ALA A 266 18.24 16.06 -7.21
C ALA A 266 17.82 16.14 -8.70
N LYS A 267 16.62 16.71 -8.94
CA LYS A 267 16.07 16.93 -10.29
C LYS A 267 16.58 18.20 -10.93
#